data_bbebdac0b831833d329ddea35acf3f4a
#
_entry.id   bbebdac0b831833d329ddea35acf3f4a
#
_cell.length_a   1.000
_cell.length_b   1.000
_cell.length_c   1.000
_cell.angle_alpha   90.00
_cell.angle_beta   90.00
_cell.angle_gamma   90.00
#
_symmetry.space_group_name_H-M   'P 1'
#
loop_
_entity.id
_entity.type
_entity.pdbx_description
1 polymer ?
#
loop_
_entity_poly.entity_id
_entity_poly.type
_entity_poly.pdbx_seq_one_letter_code
_entity_poly.pdbx_strand_id
1 'polypeptide(L)'
;MSRKDTVNSLFMRKTEPPAAGASASKSPERVRSGAISAMGTSLQEMSEGARAAARLQEQLSAGHAVIEIDPAMVSDSSVGDRISIEVDPGFEELVSSIGQHGQQVPILVRPVTGRTDWYQIAYGRRRLRAASRLGVKVRAIVRNLSDDELVIAQGKENLDRQDLSFIEKALFALRLEEAGYKRETILSALSTDKADLSRYISIARTLPQSIVQAIGPAPKAGRSRWMALAETMSASGKKIEALIAEPAFLQLPSDERFAKALAVAATPKKKASGGEHWRNAKGQKAARIERIGKTTRISFDERVVPEFAAFLTDKLEALHAEFEELRRDR
;
A
#
# COMPACT_ATOMS: atom_id res chain seq x y z
N MET A 1 19.91 -16.72 -48.53
CA MET A 1 18.63 -16.86 -47.81
C MET A 1 18.85 -16.57 -46.34
N SER A 2 18.22 -15.53 -45.84
CA SER A 2 18.50 -14.93 -44.53
C SER A 2 17.75 -15.67 -43.40
N ARG A 3 18.41 -15.81 -42.22
CA ARG A 3 17.85 -16.44 -41.01
C ARG A 3 16.56 -15.79 -40.48
N LYS A 4 16.10 -14.69 -41.06
CA LYS A 4 14.83 -14.02 -40.71
C LYS A 4 13.59 -14.68 -41.34
N ASP A 5 13.75 -15.40 -42.43
CA ASP A 5 12.59 -15.99 -43.15
C ASP A 5 12.10 -17.30 -42.53
N THR A 6 12.95 -17.97 -41.74
CA THR A 6 12.61 -19.25 -41.10
C THR A 6 11.76 -19.09 -39.84
N VAL A 7 11.82 -17.92 -39.16
CA VAL A 7 11.07 -17.69 -37.92
C VAL A 7 9.64 -17.25 -38.20
N ASN A 8 9.39 -16.57 -39.34
CA ASN A 8 8.04 -16.08 -39.68
C ASN A 8 7.12 -17.20 -40.20
N SER A 9 7.67 -18.32 -40.69
CA SER A 9 6.85 -19.44 -41.19
C SER A 9 6.23 -20.32 -40.10
N LEU A 10 6.74 -20.23 -38.87
CA LEU A 10 6.26 -21.03 -37.73
C LEU A 10 5.04 -20.41 -37.01
N PHE A 11 4.71 -19.15 -37.26
CA PHE A 11 3.61 -18.45 -36.58
C PHE A 11 2.41 -18.08 -37.47
N MET A 12 2.44 -18.36 -38.81
CA MET A 12 1.30 -18.13 -39.70
C MET A 12 0.75 -19.46 -40.26
N ARG A 13 -0.11 -20.11 -39.50
CA ARG A 13 -1.06 -21.07 -40.08
C ARG A 13 -2.25 -20.32 -40.67
N LYS A 14 -2.30 -20.27 -41.99
CA LYS A 14 -3.44 -19.84 -42.78
C LYS A 14 -4.62 -20.77 -42.49
N THR A 15 -5.69 -20.27 -41.88
CA THR A 15 -6.97 -20.98 -41.77
C THR A 15 -7.90 -20.50 -42.89
N GLU A 16 -8.30 -21.39 -43.76
CA GLU A 16 -9.40 -21.19 -44.69
C GLU A 16 -10.75 -21.24 -43.96
N PRO A 17 -11.79 -20.48 -44.42
CA PRO A 17 -13.06 -20.44 -43.73
C PRO A 17 -13.94 -21.63 -44.15
N PRO A 18 -14.61 -22.32 -43.21
CA PRO A 18 -15.69 -23.26 -43.58
C PRO A 18 -17.04 -22.55 -43.64
N ALA A 19 -17.86 -23.05 -44.55
CA ALA A 19 -19.19 -22.61 -44.91
C ALA A 19 -20.20 -22.68 -43.74
N ALA A 20 -21.24 -21.86 -43.85
CA ALA A 20 -22.34 -21.69 -42.92
C ALA A 20 -23.12 -22.98 -42.60
N GLY A 21 -23.40 -23.17 -41.32
CA GLY A 21 -24.35 -24.14 -40.78
C GLY A 21 -24.60 -23.85 -39.30
N ALA A 22 -25.85 -23.55 -38.97
CA ALA A 22 -26.35 -23.10 -37.69
C ALA A 22 -26.10 -24.10 -36.53
N SER A 23 -25.74 -23.64 -35.36
CA SER A 23 -26.49 -23.69 -34.09
C SER A 23 -25.60 -23.61 -32.85
N ALA A 24 -26.13 -22.94 -31.82
CA ALA A 24 -25.82 -23.01 -30.39
C ALA A 24 -24.47 -22.43 -29.93
N SER A 25 -24.57 -21.22 -29.41
CA SER A 25 -23.62 -20.54 -28.56
C SER A 25 -23.21 -21.38 -27.34
N LYS A 26 -21.97 -21.82 -27.31
CA LYS A 26 -21.26 -22.09 -26.03
C LYS A 26 -20.21 -21.01 -25.85
N SER A 27 -20.38 -20.24 -24.79
CA SER A 27 -19.41 -19.25 -24.31
C SER A 27 -18.04 -19.91 -24.14
N PRO A 28 -16.93 -19.24 -24.50
CA PRO A 28 -15.61 -19.78 -24.23
C PRO A 28 -15.41 -19.88 -22.70
N GLU A 29 -15.19 -21.10 -22.25
CA GLU A 29 -14.86 -21.44 -20.89
C GLU A 29 -13.65 -20.61 -20.46
N ARG A 30 -13.84 -19.73 -19.46
CA ARG A 30 -12.77 -18.95 -18.83
C ARG A 30 -11.73 -19.93 -18.31
N VAL A 31 -10.57 -19.97 -18.94
CA VAL A 31 -9.39 -20.68 -18.46
C VAL A 31 -9.16 -20.26 -17.00
N ARG A 32 -9.16 -21.23 -16.11
CA ARG A 32 -9.14 -21.07 -14.67
C ARG A 32 -7.99 -20.18 -14.25
N SER A 33 -8.30 -19.06 -13.60
CA SER A 33 -7.35 -18.10 -13.02
C SER A 33 -6.35 -18.73 -12.01
N GLY A 34 -6.65 -19.93 -11.52
CA GLY A 34 -5.80 -20.70 -10.62
C GLY A 34 -4.47 -21.17 -11.22
N ALA A 35 -4.42 -21.53 -12.49
CA ALA A 35 -3.17 -21.98 -13.13
C ALA A 35 -2.19 -20.81 -13.36
N ILE A 36 -2.70 -19.64 -13.72
CA ILE A 36 -1.88 -18.43 -13.91
C ILE A 36 -1.39 -17.93 -12.54
N SER A 37 -2.22 -18.00 -11.50
CA SER A 37 -1.84 -17.66 -10.13
C SER A 37 -0.78 -18.60 -9.57
N ALA A 38 -0.92 -19.91 -9.76
CA ALA A 38 0.06 -20.92 -9.33
C ALA A 38 1.40 -20.78 -10.07
N MET A 39 1.37 -20.45 -11.36
CA MET A 39 2.59 -20.21 -12.14
C MET A 39 3.28 -18.89 -11.72
N GLY A 40 2.51 -17.87 -11.36
CA GLY A 40 3.03 -16.62 -10.77
C GLY A 40 3.72 -16.84 -9.42
N THR A 41 3.11 -17.62 -8.54
CA THR A 41 3.69 -17.98 -7.22
C THR A 41 4.97 -18.79 -7.37
N SER A 42 4.99 -19.78 -8.26
CA SER A 42 6.18 -20.61 -8.51
C SER A 42 7.34 -19.82 -9.13
N LEU A 43 7.07 -18.91 -10.06
CA LEU A 43 8.09 -18.00 -10.60
C LEU A 43 8.63 -17.03 -9.54
N GLN A 44 7.78 -16.57 -8.65
CA GLN A 44 8.16 -15.69 -7.53
C GLN A 44 9.05 -16.43 -6.52
N GLU A 45 8.68 -17.63 -6.14
CA GLU A 45 9.50 -18.48 -5.24
C GLU A 45 10.87 -18.81 -5.86
N MET A 46 10.93 -19.14 -7.15
CA MET A 46 12.19 -19.35 -7.86
C MET A 46 13.05 -18.06 -7.89
N SER A 47 12.45 -16.90 -8.10
CA SER A 47 13.13 -15.61 -8.09
C SER A 47 13.68 -15.26 -6.70
N GLU A 48 12.91 -15.50 -5.65
CA GLU A 48 13.33 -15.29 -4.26
C GLU A 48 14.45 -16.28 -3.86
N GLY A 49 14.34 -17.54 -4.26
CA GLY A 49 15.37 -18.55 -4.06
C GLY A 49 16.69 -18.18 -4.76
N ALA A 50 16.64 -17.73 -5.99
CA ALA A 50 17.83 -17.31 -6.74
C ALA A 50 18.50 -16.06 -6.11
N ARG A 51 17.72 -15.08 -5.66
CA ARG A 51 18.24 -13.89 -4.94
C ARG A 51 18.87 -14.27 -3.61
N ALA A 52 18.22 -15.17 -2.86
CA ALA A 52 18.75 -15.66 -1.58
C ALA A 52 20.06 -16.44 -1.78
N ALA A 53 20.16 -17.27 -2.82
CA ALA A 53 21.38 -17.99 -3.17
C ALA A 53 22.52 -17.03 -3.58
N ALA A 54 22.24 -16.02 -4.37
CA ALA A 54 23.23 -15.02 -4.78
C ALA A 54 23.78 -14.25 -3.56
N ARG A 55 22.93 -13.85 -2.62
CA ARG A 55 23.36 -13.20 -1.37
C ARG A 55 24.19 -14.12 -0.48
N LEU A 56 23.79 -15.38 -0.37
CA LEU A 56 24.55 -16.35 0.39
C LEU A 56 25.95 -16.52 -0.21
N GLN A 57 26.05 -16.60 -1.54
CA GLN A 57 27.31 -16.71 -2.25
C GLN A 57 28.21 -15.47 -2.03
N GLU A 58 27.63 -14.27 -2.07
CA GLU A 58 28.33 -13.02 -1.75
C GLU A 58 28.82 -13.01 -0.29
N GLN A 59 28.02 -13.46 0.67
CA GLN A 59 28.38 -13.52 2.07
C GLN A 59 29.47 -14.55 2.35
N LEU A 60 29.42 -15.72 1.71
CA LEU A 60 30.45 -16.73 1.81
C LEU A 60 31.77 -16.27 1.15
N SER A 61 31.69 -15.58 0.01
CA SER A 61 32.87 -15.00 -0.64
C SER A 61 33.50 -13.87 0.18
N ALA A 62 32.71 -13.20 1.02
CA ALA A 62 33.20 -12.23 2.01
C ALA A 62 33.82 -12.87 3.26
N GLY A 63 33.98 -14.20 3.31
CA GLY A 63 34.64 -14.93 4.41
C GLY A 63 33.76 -15.15 5.65
N HIS A 64 32.43 -14.95 5.54
CA HIS A 64 31.53 -15.13 6.68
C HIS A 64 31.17 -16.61 6.85
N ALA A 65 31.50 -17.17 8.01
CA ALA A 65 31.15 -18.54 8.35
C ALA A 65 29.66 -18.69 8.68
N VAL A 66 29.03 -19.74 8.18
CA VAL A 66 27.71 -20.16 8.62
C VAL A 66 27.88 -21.05 9.86
N ILE A 67 27.24 -20.66 10.95
CA ILE A 67 27.24 -21.41 12.21
C ILE A 67 25.83 -21.85 12.57
N GLU A 68 25.73 -22.84 13.46
CA GLU A 68 24.46 -23.31 14.01
C GLU A 68 24.27 -22.78 15.42
N ILE A 69 23.17 -22.07 15.64
CA ILE A 69 22.83 -21.40 16.89
C ILE A 69 21.53 -22.00 17.44
N ASP A 70 21.43 -22.13 18.76
CA ASP A 70 20.17 -22.42 19.42
C ASP A 70 19.20 -21.23 19.23
N PRO A 71 17.98 -21.44 18.70
CA PRO A 71 17.00 -20.36 18.55
C PRO A 71 16.71 -19.56 19.83
N ALA A 72 16.85 -20.18 21.01
CA ALA A 72 16.67 -19.51 22.29
C ALA A 72 17.74 -18.47 22.60
N MET A 73 18.91 -18.54 21.97
CA MET A 73 20.01 -17.59 22.10
C MET A 73 19.89 -16.40 21.12
N VAL A 74 18.82 -16.33 20.35
CA VAL A 74 18.60 -15.26 19.38
C VAL A 74 17.46 -14.37 19.84
N SER A 75 17.77 -13.12 20.19
CA SER A 75 16.79 -12.09 20.55
C SER A 75 16.25 -11.38 19.33
N ASP A 76 15.02 -10.89 19.43
CA ASP A 76 14.42 -10.03 18.42
C ASP A 76 15.10 -8.65 18.35
N SER A 77 14.98 -8.00 17.19
CA SER A 77 15.38 -6.61 17.02
C SER A 77 14.35 -5.70 17.70
N SER A 78 14.83 -4.59 18.28
CA SER A 78 14.00 -3.60 18.97
C SER A 78 12.97 -2.89 18.07
N VAL A 79 13.18 -2.91 16.76
CA VAL A 79 12.28 -2.27 15.79
C VAL A 79 11.51 -3.34 15.03
N GLY A 80 10.21 -3.42 15.28
CA GLY A 80 9.30 -4.28 14.50
C GLY A 80 9.09 -3.72 13.10
N ASP A 81 9.24 -4.57 12.10
CA ASP A 81 9.22 -4.21 10.68
C ASP A 81 7.87 -4.41 9.98
N ARG A 82 6.96 -5.17 10.57
CA ARG A 82 5.64 -5.47 9.99
C ARG A 82 4.49 -5.16 10.96
N ILE A 83 3.32 -4.91 10.38
CA ILE A 83 2.05 -5.00 11.11
C ILE A 83 1.90 -6.47 11.49
N SER A 84 1.77 -6.75 12.79
CA SER A 84 1.58 -8.11 13.30
C SER A 84 0.28 -8.67 12.70
N ILE A 85 0.40 -9.57 11.73
CA ILE A 85 -0.71 -10.35 11.19
C ILE A 85 -0.72 -11.64 11.98
N GLU A 86 -1.80 -11.92 12.69
CA GLU A 86 -1.96 -13.14 13.51
C GLU A 86 -1.86 -14.43 12.67
N VAL A 87 -2.21 -14.36 11.40
CA VAL A 87 -2.14 -15.49 10.46
C VAL A 87 -1.07 -15.20 9.41
N ASP A 88 0.02 -15.97 9.44
CA ASP A 88 1.08 -15.95 8.43
C ASP A 88 0.81 -17.07 7.41
N PRO A 89 0.16 -16.77 6.26
CA PRO A 89 -0.09 -17.78 5.24
C PRO A 89 1.24 -18.32 4.72
N GLY A 90 1.37 -19.64 4.62
CA GLY A 90 2.61 -20.30 4.19
C GLY A 90 3.65 -20.52 5.30
N PHE A 91 3.37 -20.19 6.57
CA PHE A 91 4.29 -20.53 7.66
C PHE A 91 4.36 -22.03 7.91
N GLU A 92 3.24 -22.74 7.85
CA GLU A 92 3.19 -24.21 8.00
C GLU A 92 3.97 -24.92 6.88
N GLU A 93 3.87 -24.42 5.65
CA GLU A 93 4.66 -24.92 4.51
C GLU A 93 6.14 -24.69 4.73
N LEU A 94 6.55 -23.53 5.26
CA LEU A 94 7.94 -23.25 5.61
C LEU A 94 8.46 -24.20 6.71
N VAL A 95 7.66 -24.44 7.75
CA VAL A 95 8.00 -25.38 8.83
C VAL A 95 8.18 -26.79 8.26
N SER A 96 7.24 -27.25 7.43
CA SER A 96 7.32 -28.56 6.77
C SER A 96 8.55 -28.67 5.87
N SER A 97 8.82 -27.65 5.06
CA SER A 97 9.99 -27.61 4.16
C SER A 97 11.31 -27.66 4.93
N ILE A 98 11.44 -26.89 6.03
CA ILE A 98 12.64 -26.92 6.86
C ILE A 98 12.79 -28.28 7.57
N GLY A 99 11.68 -28.88 8.00
CA GLY A 99 11.71 -30.21 8.62
C GLY A 99 12.16 -31.33 7.66
N GLN A 100 11.76 -31.25 6.39
CA GLN A 100 12.08 -32.27 5.38
C GLN A 100 13.46 -32.09 4.72
N HIS A 101 13.82 -30.82 4.40
CA HIS A 101 15.00 -30.53 3.58
C HIS A 101 16.10 -29.76 4.34
N GLY A 102 15.87 -29.45 5.61
CA GLY A 102 16.74 -28.56 6.38
C GLY A 102 16.65 -27.12 5.95
N GLN A 103 17.25 -26.23 6.73
CA GLN A 103 17.29 -24.79 6.42
C GLN A 103 18.33 -24.52 5.32
N GLN A 104 17.88 -24.12 4.15
CA GLN A 104 18.74 -23.82 2.99
C GLN A 104 19.41 -22.44 3.10
N VAL A 105 18.66 -21.43 3.50
CA VAL A 105 19.13 -20.03 3.59
C VAL A 105 19.34 -19.66 5.06
N PRO A 106 20.57 -19.29 5.49
CA PRO A 106 20.82 -18.88 6.87
C PRO A 106 20.11 -17.57 7.22
N ILE A 107 19.90 -17.33 8.51
CA ILE A 107 19.50 -16.03 9.04
C ILE A 107 20.72 -15.14 9.22
N LEU A 108 20.53 -13.81 9.29
CA LEU A 108 21.60 -12.87 9.65
C LEU A 108 21.40 -12.41 11.10
N VAL A 109 22.48 -12.51 11.88
CA VAL A 109 22.49 -12.08 13.28
C VAL A 109 23.75 -11.27 13.57
N ARG A 110 23.71 -10.46 14.64
CA ARG A 110 24.88 -9.84 15.23
C ARG A 110 25.08 -10.32 16.66
N PRO A 111 26.32 -10.35 17.19
CA PRO A 111 26.57 -10.63 18.61
C PRO A 111 25.94 -9.54 19.49
N VAL A 112 25.41 -9.93 20.65
CA VAL A 112 24.95 -9.01 21.67
C VAL A 112 26.13 -8.62 22.57
N THR A 113 26.42 -7.34 22.69
CA THR A 113 27.52 -6.84 23.54
C THR A 113 27.31 -7.23 24.99
N GLY A 114 28.35 -7.80 25.63
CA GLY A 114 28.32 -8.20 27.05
C GLY A 114 27.65 -9.54 27.35
N ARG A 115 27.26 -10.32 26.34
CA ARG A 115 26.72 -11.66 26.50
C ARG A 115 27.36 -12.62 25.52
N THR A 116 28.08 -13.60 26.03
CA THR A 116 28.69 -14.67 25.20
C THR A 116 27.59 -15.56 24.61
N ASP A 117 27.71 -15.90 23.33
CA ASP A 117 26.79 -16.78 22.57
C ASP A 117 25.34 -16.27 22.46
N TRP A 118 25.12 -14.97 22.73
CA TRP A 118 23.85 -14.32 22.50
C TRP A 118 23.90 -13.44 21.25
N TYR A 119 22.85 -13.54 20.47
CA TYR A 119 22.76 -12.87 19.18
C TYR A 119 21.47 -12.08 19.07
N GLN A 120 21.48 -11.03 18.23
CA GLN A 120 20.30 -10.27 17.86
C GLN A 120 20.04 -10.45 16.36
N ILE A 121 18.79 -10.76 16.02
CA ILE A 121 18.42 -11.02 14.62
C ILE A 121 18.37 -9.72 13.82
N ALA A 122 19.00 -9.71 12.63
CA ALA A 122 18.83 -8.68 11.62
C ALA A 122 17.69 -9.04 10.67
N TYR A 123 17.72 -10.25 10.10
CA TYR A 123 16.63 -10.76 9.26
C TYR A 123 16.51 -12.29 9.28
N GLY A 124 15.34 -12.77 8.81
CA GLY A 124 15.04 -14.21 8.76
C GLY A 124 14.18 -14.71 9.94
N ARG A 125 13.37 -13.85 10.56
CA ARG A 125 12.49 -14.18 11.71
C ARG A 125 11.58 -15.38 11.47
N ARG A 126 11.02 -15.54 10.26
CA ARG A 126 10.19 -16.70 9.93
C ARG A 126 10.96 -18.01 10.07
N ARG A 127 12.22 -18.05 9.59
CA ARG A 127 13.10 -19.22 9.70
C ARG A 127 13.51 -19.49 11.14
N LEU A 128 13.80 -18.43 11.91
CA LEU A 128 14.09 -18.56 13.35
C LEU A 128 12.89 -19.17 14.09
N ARG A 129 11.68 -18.67 13.86
CA ARG A 129 10.45 -19.22 14.45
C ARG A 129 10.19 -20.67 14.02
N ALA A 130 10.43 -20.99 12.76
CA ALA A 130 10.27 -22.36 12.26
C ALA A 130 11.28 -23.32 12.89
N ALA A 131 12.56 -22.92 13.01
CA ALA A 131 13.58 -23.70 13.70
C ALA A 131 13.24 -23.91 15.19
N SER A 132 12.79 -22.85 15.87
CA SER A 132 12.34 -22.93 17.26
C SER A 132 11.17 -23.90 17.44
N ARG A 133 10.19 -23.88 16.53
CA ARG A 133 9.04 -24.78 16.56
C ARG A 133 9.40 -26.23 16.30
N LEU A 134 10.41 -26.46 15.45
CA LEU A 134 10.94 -27.80 15.16
C LEU A 134 11.92 -28.32 16.23
N GLY A 135 12.36 -27.48 17.16
CA GLY A 135 13.34 -27.83 18.16
C GLY A 135 14.74 -28.08 17.57
N VAL A 136 15.06 -27.47 16.43
CA VAL A 136 16.35 -27.63 15.75
C VAL A 136 17.18 -26.34 15.82
N LYS A 137 18.51 -26.48 15.72
CA LYS A 137 19.41 -25.33 15.61
C LYS A 137 19.13 -24.55 14.30
N VAL A 138 19.26 -23.23 14.37
CA VAL A 138 19.12 -22.35 13.21
C VAL A 138 20.50 -22.07 12.61
N ARG A 139 20.60 -22.21 11.29
CA ARG A 139 21.80 -21.80 10.54
C ARG A 139 21.83 -20.28 10.43
N ALA A 140 22.93 -19.67 10.86
CA ALA A 140 23.08 -18.23 10.93
C ALA A 140 24.44 -17.76 10.41
N ILE A 141 24.45 -16.58 9.81
CA ILE A 141 25.66 -15.82 9.52
C ILE A 141 25.80 -14.76 10.61
N VAL A 142 26.96 -14.71 11.25
CA VAL A 142 27.26 -13.73 12.29
C VAL A 142 28.05 -12.58 11.67
N ARG A 143 27.53 -11.35 11.84
CA ARG A 143 28.23 -10.12 11.45
C ARG A 143 28.22 -9.11 12.58
N ASN A 144 29.34 -8.43 12.77
CA ASN A 144 29.40 -7.28 13.67
C ASN A 144 28.74 -6.10 12.98
N LEU A 145 27.48 -5.85 13.30
CA LEU A 145 26.69 -4.76 12.75
C LEU A 145 26.46 -3.70 13.82
N SER A 146 26.70 -2.44 13.49
CA SER A 146 26.21 -1.31 14.26
C SER A 146 24.66 -1.27 14.26
N ASP A 147 24.06 -0.45 15.12
CA ASP A 147 22.59 -0.29 15.14
C ASP A 147 22.06 0.22 13.81
N ASP A 148 22.75 1.17 13.19
CA ASP A 148 22.38 1.69 11.86
C ASP A 148 22.47 0.61 10.78
N GLU A 149 23.55 -0.17 10.75
CA GLU A 149 23.72 -1.26 9.79
C GLU A 149 22.69 -2.37 9.96
N LEU A 150 22.34 -2.70 11.23
CA LEU A 150 21.30 -3.68 11.54
C LEU A 150 19.96 -3.26 10.93
N VAL A 151 19.55 -2.01 11.14
CA VAL A 151 18.29 -1.46 10.63
C VAL A 151 18.30 -1.36 9.11
N ILE A 152 19.43 -0.95 8.51
CA ILE A 152 19.57 -0.91 7.06
C ILE A 152 19.45 -2.32 6.45
N ALA A 153 20.11 -3.31 7.06
CA ALA A 153 20.03 -4.71 6.61
C ALA A 153 18.60 -5.25 6.70
N GLN A 154 17.90 -4.95 7.79
CA GLN A 154 16.51 -5.29 8.02
C GLN A 154 15.57 -4.63 6.99
N GLY A 155 15.73 -3.34 6.77
CA GLY A 155 14.91 -2.58 5.82
C GLY A 155 15.11 -3.07 4.38
N LYS A 156 16.34 -3.27 3.96
CA LYS A 156 16.66 -3.78 2.62
C LYS A 156 16.09 -5.18 2.38
N GLU A 157 16.22 -6.11 3.33
CA GLU A 157 15.64 -7.45 3.22
C GLU A 157 14.12 -7.39 3.04
N ASN A 158 13.43 -6.53 3.80
CA ASN A 158 12.00 -6.36 3.68
C ASN A 158 11.56 -5.76 2.34
N LEU A 159 12.32 -4.79 1.82
CA LEU A 159 12.06 -4.20 0.50
C LEU A 159 12.27 -5.18 -0.65
N ASP A 160 13.28 -6.05 -0.53
CA ASP A 160 13.57 -7.05 -1.56
C ASP A 160 12.46 -8.12 -1.69
N ARG A 161 11.63 -8.26 -0.68
CA ARG A 161 10.44 -9.13 -0.70
C ARG A 161 9.25 -8.53 -1.45
N GLN A 162 9.37 -7.50 -2.22
CA GLN A 162 8.32 -6.85 -3.07
C GLN A 162 6.94 -6.59 -2.40
N ASP A 163 6.75 -6.94 -1.12
CA ASP A 163 5.44 -7.06 -0.48
C ASP A 163 5.12 -5.97 0.56
N LEU A 164 6.06 -5.07 0.88
CA LEU A 164 5.74 -3.98 1.81
C LEU A 164 4.77 -2.98 1.17
N SER A 165 3.57 -2.95 1.71
CA SER A 165 2.58 -1.95 1.35
C SER A 165 3.03 -0.53 1.74
N PHE A 166 2.36 0.47 1.20
CA PHE A 166 2.65 1.87 1.51
C PHE A 166 2.61 2.15 3.02
N ILE A 167 1.59 1.63 3.72
CA ILE A 167 1.43 1.90 5.15
C ILE A 167 2.47 1.17 6.01
N GLU A 168 2.93 -0.01 5.60
CA GLU A 168 3.99 -0.72 6.30
C GLU A 168 5.31 0.05 6.22
N LYS A 169 5.65 0.61 5.05
CA LYS A 169 6.81 1.51 4.89
C LYS A 169 6.66 2.76 5.76
N ALA A 170 5.47 3.34 5.81
CA ALA A 170 5.18 4.52 6.60
C ALA A 170 5.32 4.27 8.12
N LEU A 171 4.78 3.14 8.61
CA LEU A 171 4.92 2.75 10.01
C LEU A 171 6.36 2.41 10.38
N PHE A 172 7.09 1.72 9.48
CA PHE A 172 8.50 1.41 9.71
C PHE A 172 9.34 2.70 9.79
N ALA A 173 9.11 3.65 8.88
CA ALA A 173 9.75 4.97 8.93
C ALA A 173 9.49 5.70 10.25
N LEU A 174 8.24 5.73 10.72
CA LEU A 174 7.86 6.38 11.97
C LEU A 174 8.54 5.71 13.18
N ARG A 175 8.52 4.39 13.27
CA ARG A 175 9.18 3.64 14.35
C ARG A 175 10.67 3.89 14.42
N LEU A 176 11.35 3.99 13.27
CA LEU A 176 12.77 4.33 13.22
C LEU A 176 13.04 5.75 13.69
N GLU A 177 12.19 6.72 13.30
CA GLU A 177 12.30 8.10 13.78
C GLU A 177 12.06 8.18 15.29
N GLU A 178 11.05 7.50 15.83
CA GLU A 178 10.76 7.43 17.26
C GLU A 178 11.86 6.71 18.06
N ALA A 179 12.54 5.73 17.46
CA ALA A 179 13.69 5.07 18.04
C ALA A 179 14.98 5.92 17.97
N GLY A 180 14.93 7.13 17.41
CA GLY A 180 16.03 8.09 17.37
C GLY A 180 17.05 7.88 16.25
N TYR A 181 16.75 7.05 15.24
CA TYR A 181 17.63 6.87 14.10
C TYR A 181 17.72 8.13 13.24
N LYS A 182 18.90 8.38 12.70
CA LYS A 182 19.14 9.52 11.79
C LYS A 182 18.36 9.35 10.50
N ARG A 183 17.93 10.47 9.91
CA ARG A 183 17.18 10.43 8.65
C ARG A 183 17.92 9.75 7.51
N GLU A 184 19.25 9.88 7.45
CA GLU A 184 20.10 9.21 6.47
C GLU A 184 20.01 7.69 6.59
N THR A 185 20.00 7.17 7.81
CA THR A 185 19.83 5.73 8.11
C THR A 185 18.46 5.26 7.64
N ILE A 186 17.41 6.02 7.93
CA ILE A 186 16.03 5.68 7.54
C ILE A 186 15.87 5.71 6.02
N LEU A 187 16.44 6.71 5.34
CA LEU A 187 16.46 6.78 3.87
C LEU A 187 17.13 5.56 3.25
N SER A 188 18.27 5.15 3.81
CA SER A 188 19.01 3.97 3.35
C SER A 188 18.26 2.67 3.60
N ALA A 189 17.61 2.54 4.78
CA ALA A 189 16.81 1.36 5.14
C ALA A 189 15.57 1.18 4.27
N LEU A 190 14.93 2.29 3.86
CA LEU A 190 13.73 2.28 3.02
C LEU A 190 14.01 2.44 1.53
N SER A 191 15.27 2.65 1.13
CA SER A 191 15.65 2.95 -0.26
C SER A 191 14.75 4.03 -0.88
N THR A 192 14.53 5.13 -0.15
CA THR A 192 13.58 6.19 -0.52
C THR A 192 14.24 7.56 -0.49
N ASP A 193 13.56 8.58 -1.00
CA ASP A 193 14.01 9.96 -0.96
C ASP A 193 13.46 10.74 0.26
N LYS A 194 14.02 11.96 0.48
CA LYS A 194 13.64 12.82 1.62
C LYS A 194 12.18 13.25 1.58
N ALA A 195 11.61 13.44 0.38
CA ALA A 195 10.24 13.90 0.21
C ALA A 195 9.25 12.77 0.53
N ASP A 196 9.52 11.55 0.05
CA ASP A 196 8.68 10.40 0.36
C ASP A 196 8.82 9.97 1.82
N LEU A 197 10.01 10.02 2.42
CA LEU A 197 10.20 9.77 3.85
C LEU A 197 9.35 10.72 4.71
N SER A 198 9.36 12.03 4.41
CA SER A 198 8.54 13.00 5.13
C SER A 198 7.05 12.70 5.02
N ARG A 199 6.58 12.24 3.85
CA ARG A 199 5.19 11.82 3.62
C ARG A 199 4.83 10.56 4.39
N TYR A 200 5.70 9.55 4.39
CA TYR A 200 5.52 8.33 5.18
C TYR A 200 5.30 8.66 6.66
N ILE A 201 6.21 9.42 7.24
CA ILE A 201 6.15 9.80 8.65
C ILE A 201 4.91 10.63 8.97
N SER A 202 4.58 11.62 8.12
CA SER A 202 3.40 12.47 8.31
C SER A 202 2.11 11.65 8.31
N ILE A 203 1.93 10.76 7.35
CA ILE A 203 0.72 9.92 7.26
C ILE A 203 0.63 8.95 8.43
N ALA A 204 1.73 8.26 8.77
CA ALA A 204 1.76 7.32 9.88
C ALA A 204 1.50 7.99 11.23
N ARG A 205 1.95 9.24 11.42
CA ARG A 205 1.71 10.02 12.65
C ARG A 205 0.28 10.51 12.78
N THR A 206 -0.39 10.80 11.65
CA THR A 206 -1.77 11.29 11.63
C THR A 206 -2.79 10.16 11.88
N LEU A 207 -2.47 8.94 11.48
CA LEU A 207 -3.38 7.81 11.60
C LEU A 207 -3.18 7.09 12.96
N PRO A 208 -4.25 6.93 13.77
CA PRO A 208 -4.17 6.13 14.99
C PRO A 208 -3.73 4.70 14.69
N GLN A 209 -2.80 4.19 15.49
CA GLN A 209 -2.22 2.86 15.29
C GLN A 209 -3.30 1.75 15.32
N SER A 210 -4.32 1.88 16.18
CA SER A 210 -5.45 0.94 16.25
C SER A 210 -6.21 0.83 14.92
N ILE A 211 -6.41 1.94 14.23
CA ILE A 211 -7.09 1.97 12.92
C ILE A 211 -6.22 1.30 11.86
N VAL A 212 -4.92 1.61 11.83
CA VAL A 212 -4.00 1.01 10.87
C VAL A 212 -3.88 -0.50 11.10
N GLN A 213 -3.80 -0.96 12.35
CA GLN A 213 -3.77 -2.38 12.69
C GLN A 213 -5.06 -3.11 12.28
N ALA A 214 -6.23 -2.51 12.56
CA ALA A 214 -7.51 -3.08 12.17
C ALA A 214 -7.70 -3.17 10.65
N ILE A 215 -7.24 -2.18 9.89
CA ILE A 215 -7.27 -2.20 8.42
C ILE A 215 -6.27 -3.22 7.86
N GLY A 216 -5.05 -3.26 8.42
CA GLY A 216 -3.96 -4.09 7.93
C GLY A 216 -3.20 -3.45 6.75
N PRO A 217 -2.38 -4.23 6.02
CA PRO A 217 -1.43 -3.71 5.04
C PRO A 217 -2.06 -3.06 3.81
N ALA A 218 -3.25 -3.48 3.39
CA ALA A 218 -3.98 -2.95 2.23
C ALA A 218 -3.08 -2.66 1.00
N PRO A 219 -2.46 -3.68 0.38
CA PRO A 219 -1.43 -3.49 -0.64
C PRO A 219 -1.91 -2.72 -1.88
N LYS A 220 -3.20 -2.75 -2.19
CA LYS A 220 -3.81 -1.97 -3.29
C LYS A 220 -4.07 -0.51 -2.93
N ALA A 221 -3.87 -0.13 -1.67
CA ALA A 221 -4.02 1.25 -1.23
C ALA A 221 -2.66 1.98 -1.28
N GLY A 222 -2.41 2.71 -2.34
CA GLY A 222 -1.23 3.54 -2.49
C GLY A 222 -1.28 4.85 -1.69
N ARG A 223 -0.24 5.67 -1.84
CA ARG A 223 -0.04 6.94 -1.13
C ARG A 223 -1.27 7.86 -1.11
N SER A 224 -1.84 8.13 -2.27
CA SER A 224 -2.97 9.08 -2.39
C SER A 224 -4.18 8.65 -1.58
N ARG A 225 -4.44 7.35 -1.52
CA ARG A 225 -5.59 6.80 -0.78
C ARG A 225 -5.37 6.88 0.73
N TRP A 226 -4.17 6.53 1.23
CA TRP A 226 -3.83 6.63 2.64
C TRP A 226 -3.77 8.10 3.11
N MET A 227 -3.31 9.01 2.26
CA MET A 227 -3.34 10.46 2.54
C MET A 227 -4.78 10.97 2.65
N ALA A 228 -5.67 10.57 1.73
CA ALA A 228 -7.09 10.93 1.80
C ALA A 228 -7.76 10.41 3.09
N LEU A 229 -7.42 9.20 3.54
CA LEU A 229 -7.90 8.68 4.83
C LEU A 229 -7.37 9.52 6.00
N ALA A 230 -6.09 9.85 6.02
CA ALA A 230 -5.46 10.66 7.06
C ALA A 230 -6.08 12.07 7.17
N GLU A 231 -6.34 12.72 6.03
CA GLU A 231 -6.98 14.05 5.97
C GLU A 231 -8.39 14.07 6.57
N THR A 232 -9.10 12.95 6.52
CA THR A 232 -10.47 12.84 7.04
C THR A 232 -10.53 12.44 8.51
N MET A 233 -9.42 12.08 9.14
CA MET A 233 -9.38 11.55 10.50
C MET A 233 -9.97 12.51 11.55
N SER A 234 -9.70 13.80 11.46
CA SER A 234 -10.22 14.79 12.39
C SER A 234 -11.76 14.87 12.40
N ALA A 235 -12.39 14.65 11.23
CA ALA A 235 -13.85 14.73 11.08
C ALA A 235 -14.56 13.39 11.24
N SER A 236 -13.88 12.28 10.95
CA SER A 236 -14.50 10.96 10.79
C SER A 236 -13.91 9.87 11.70
N GLY A 237 -12.92 10.19 12.54
CA GLY A 237 -12.22 9.23 13.40
C GLY A 237 -13.16 8.36 14.22
N LYS A 238 -14.13 8.96 14.93
CA LYS A 238 -15.13 8.22 15.74
C LYS A 238 -15.97 7.24 14.91
N LYS A 239 -16.30 7.57 13.65
CA LYS A 239 -17.06 6.68 12.77
C LYS A 239 -16.22 5.49 12.34
N ILE A 240 -14.92 5.72 12.07
CA ILE A 240 -13.98 4.66 11.70
C ILE A 240 -13.72 3.77 12.91
N GLU A 241 -13.56 4.33 14.12
CA GLU A 241 -13.43 3.57 15.37
C GLU A 241 -14.63 2.66 15.62
N ALA A 242 -15.86 3.15 15.41
CA ALA A 242 -17.05 2.33 15.50
C ALA A 242 -17.06 1.20 14.46
N LEU A 243 -16.64 1.48 13.21
CA LEU A 243 -16.56 0.49 12.14
C LEU A 243 -15.55 -0.62 12.45
N ILE A 244 -14.35 -0.28 12.94
CA ILE A 244 -13.30 -1.27 13.23
C ILE A 244 -13.64 -2.14 14.46
N ALA A 245 -14.55 -1.70 15.31
CA ALA A 245 -15.06 -2.49 16.44
C ALA A 245 -16.06 -3.58 16.01
N GLU A 246 -16.58 -3.56 14.79
CA GLU A 246 -17.49 -4.56 14.27
C GLU A 246 -16.75 -5.87 13.97
N PRO A 247 -17.13 -7.03 14.55
CA PRO A 247 -16.48 -8.31 14.27
C PRO A 247 -16.47 -8.67 12.78
N ALA A 248 -17.54 -8.32 12.05
CA ALA A 248 -17.66 -8.55 10.62
C ALA A 248 -16.62 -7.76 9.78
N PHE A 249 -16.13 -6.63 10.30
CA PHE A 249 -15.09 -5.85 9.64
C PHE A 249 -13.75 -6.61 9.60
N LEU A 250 -13.36 -7.23 10.70
CA LEU A 250 -12.10 -7.96 10.83
C LEU A 250 -12.05 -9.25 10.00
N GLN A 251 -13.20 -9.78 9.60
CA GLN A 251 -13.28 -10.96 8.71
C GLN A 251 -13.00 -10.63 7.23
N LEU A 252 -12.99 -9.36 6.88
CA LEU A 252 -12.76 -8.93 5.49
C LEU A 252 -11.28 -8.95 5.14
N PRO A 253 -10.94 -9.16 3.85
CA PRO A 253 -9.60 -8.89 3.35
C PRO A 253 -9.16 -7.44 3.61
N SER A 254 -7.87 -7.23 3.86
CA SER A 254 -7.30 -5.93 4.23
C SER A 254 -7.64 -4.79 3.23
N ASP A 255 -7.62 -5.07 1.93
CA ASP A 255 -8.00 -4.08 0.90
C ASP A 255 -9.48 -3.67 0.99
N GLU A 256 -10.36 -4.61 1.34
CA GLU A 256 -11.79 -4.32 1.55
C GLU A 256 -12.02 -3.55 2.84
N ARG A 257 -11.29 -3.90 3.92
CA ARG A 257 -11.29 -3.12 5.16
C ARG A 257 -10.89 -1.66 4.90
N PHE A 258 -9.83 -1.47 4.13
CA PHE A 258 -9.41 -0.12 3.73
C PHE A 258 -10.49 0.61 2.93
N ALA A 259 -11.10 -0.05 1.94
CA ALA A 259 -12.12 0.56 1.11
C ALA A 259 -13.36 0.98 1.93
N LYS A 260 -13.80 0.15 2.89
CA LYS A 260 -14.90 0.48 3.81
C LYS A 260 -14.53 1.64 4.75
N ALA A 261 -13.33 1.63 5.33
CA ALA A 261 -12.86 2.72 6.18
C ALA A 261 -12.82 4.05 5.43
N LEU A 262 -12.29 4.06 4.20
CA LEU A 262 -12.28 5.26 3.35
C LEU A 262 -13.68 5.72 2.95
N ALA A 263 -14.60 4.81 2.67
CA ALA A 263 -16.00 5.15 2.33
C ALA A 263 -16.73 5.79 3.52
N VAL A 264 -16.53 5.28 4.73
CA VAL A 264 -17.08 5.85 5.97
C VAL A 264 -16.43 7.20 6.30
N ALA A 265 -15.13 7.33 6.02
CA ALA A 265 -14.37 8.57 6.17
C ALA A 265 -14.76 9.64 5.17
N ALA A 266 -15.09 9.24 3.95
CA ALA A 266 -15.60 10.17 2.96
C ALA A 266 -16.89 10.78 3.52
N THR A 267 -16.77 11.93 4.15
CA THR A 267 -17.93 12.75 4.48
C THR A 267 -18.74 12.84 3.20
N PRO A 268 -20.04 12.54 3.18
CA PRO A 268 -20.82 12.86 2.02
C PRO A 268 -20.53 14.35 1.78
N LYS A 269 -19.94 14.69 0.62
CA LYS A 269 -19.99 16.08 0.16
C LYS A 269 -21.41 16.47 0.45
N LYS A 270 -21.64 17.38 1.45
CA LYS A 270 -22.97 17.91 1.66
C LYS A 270 -23.47 18.19 0.26
N LYS A 271 -24.43 17.39 -0.22
CA LYS A 271 -25.13 17.71 -1.47
C LYS A 271 -25.46 19.17 -1.28
N ALA A 272 -24.83 20.02 -2.05
CA ALA A 272 -24.99 21.46 -1.90
C ALA A 272 -26.48 21.65 -1.68
N SER A 273 -26.83 22.14 -0.49
CA SER A 273 -28.22 22.28 -0.02
C SER A 273 -28.96 22.87 -1.20
N GLY A 274 -29.95 22.15 -1.73
CA GLY A 274 -30.53 22.31 -3.04
C GLY A 274 -30.47 23.78 -3.50
N GLY A 275 -29.58 24.06 -4.47
CA GLY A 275 -29.31 25.42 -4.89
C GLY A 275 -30.65 26.07 -5.29
N GLU A 276 -30.88 27.25 -4.77
CA GLU A 276 -32.05 28.03 -5.16
C GLU A 276 -32.03 28.22 -6.69
N HIS A 277 -33.13 27.93 -7.35
CA HIS A 277 -33.18 28.07 -8.80
C HIS A 277 -33.91 29.34 -9.15
N TRP A 278 -33.21 30.26 -9.81
CA TRP A 278 -33.87 31.38 -10.45
C TRP A 278 -34.55 30.91 -11.73
N ARG A 279 -35.82 31.30 -11.88
CA ARG A 279 -36.62 30.98 -13.08
C ARG A 279 -36.85 32.24 -13.88
N ASN A 280 -36.77 32.12 -15.20
CA ASN A 280 -37.11 33.21 -16.10
C ASN A 280 -38.65 33.45 -16.13
N ALA A 281 -39.10 34.48 -16.84
CA ALA A 281 -40.53 34.80 -17.00
C ALA A 281 -41.36 33.65 -17.61
N LYS A 282 -40.71 32.70 -18.30
CA LYS A 282 -41.35 31.50 -18.86
C LYS A 282 -41.37 30.31 -17.88
N GLY A 283 -40.97 30.51 -16.63
CA GLY A 283 -40.94 29.45 -15.60
C GLY A 283 -39.80 28.45 -15.73
N GLN A 284 -38.88 28.62 -16.68
CA GLN A 284 -37.74 27.72 -16.91
C GLN A 284 -36.63 28.02 -15.93
N LYS A 285 -35.93 26.98 -15.45
CA LYS A 285 -34.76 27.10 -14.54
C LYS A 285 -33.61 27.76 -15.32
N ALA A 286 -33.37 29.02 -15.13
CA ALA A 286 -32.39 29.81 -15.87
C ALA A 286 -31.04 29.93 -15.16
N ALA A 287 -31.04 29.93 -13.82
CA ALA A 287 -29.80 29.88 -13.04
C ALA A 287 -29.94 29.04 -11.78
N ARG A 288 -28.82 28.52 -11.31
CA ARG A 288 -28.64 27.82 -10.03
C ARG A 288 -27.81 28.71 -9.11
N ILE A 289 -28.33 29.01 -7.94
CA ILE A 289 -27.68 29.82 -6.91
C ILE A 289 -27.25 28.90 -5.77
N GLU A 290 -25.95 28.79 -5.55
CA GLU A 290 -25.35 27.95 -4.49
C GLU A 290 -24.63 28.85 -3.48
N ARG A 291 -24.96 28.72 -2.20
CA ARG A 291 -24.24 29.40 -1.11
C ARG A 291 -23.30 28.40 -0.41
N ILE A 292 -22.00 28.64 -0.50
CA ILE A 292 -20.96 27.81 0.08
C ILE A 292 -20.17 28.66 1.08
N GLY A 293 -20.51 28.56 2.37
CA GLY A 293 -19.91 29.41 3.40
C GLY A 293 -20.16 30.89 3.17
N LYS A 294 -19.12 31.69 2.92
CA LYS A 294 -19.21 33.14 2.63
C LYS A 294 -19.24 33.46 1.13
N THR A 295 -19.27 32.44 0.27
CA THR A 295 -19.26 32.62 -1.18
C THR A 295 -20.60 32.20 -1.76
N THR A 296 -21.17 33.07 -2.63
CA THR A 296 -22.35 32.75 -3.44
C THR A 296 -21.88 32.51 -4.87
N ARG A 297 -22.24 31.36 -5.45
CA ARG A 297 -21.99 31.01 -6.84
C ARG A 297 -23.33 31.03 -7.61
N ILE A 298 -23.37 31.73 -8.71
CA ILE A 298 -24.51 31.75 -9.62
C ILE A 298 -24.06 31.13 -10.93
N SER A 299 -24.75 30.08 -11.39
CA SER A 299 -24.44 29.36 -12.64
C SER A 299 -25.64 29.48 -13.56
N PHE A 300 -25.49 30.13 -14.72
CA PHE A 300 -26.55 30.31 -15.72
C PHE A 300 -26.57 29.14 -16.71
N ASP A 301 -27.77 28.72 -17.12
CA ASP A 301 -27.93 27.76 -18.22
C ASP A 301 -28.05 28.55 -19.54
N GLU A 302 -26.96 28.56 -20.29
CA GLU A 302 -26.87 29.31 -21.57
C GLU A 302 -27.86 28.83 -22.63
N ARG A 303 -28.39 27.64 -22.52
CA ARG A 303 -29.47 27.16 -23.42
C ARG A 303 -30.80 27.80 -23.11
N VAL A 304 -30.99 28.28 -21.88
CA VAL A 304 -32.24 28.91 -21.42
C VAL A 304 -32.14 30.44 -21.48
N VAL A 305 -30.98 30.98 -21.16
CA VAL A 305 -30.69 32.42 -21.14
C VAL A 305 -29.34 32.70 -21.80
N PRO A 306 -29.25 32.57 -23.14
CA PRO A 306 -28.02 32.82 -23.89
C PRO A 306 -27.53 34.24 -23.63
N GLU A 307 -26.19 34.40 -23.54
CA GLU A 307 -25.52 35.72 -23.36
C GLU A 307 -25.88 36.51 -22.09
N PHE A 308 -26.79 35.99 -21.26
CA PHE A 308 -27.19 36.68 -20.04
C PHE A 308 -26.06 36.79 -19.01
N ALA A 309 -25.21 35.79 -18.94
CA ALA A 309 -24.05 35.82 -18.06
C ALA A 309 -23.06 36.94 -18.47
N ALA A 310 -22.82 37.13 -19.77
CA ALA A 310 -21.97 38.19 -20.29
C ALA A 310 -22.58 39.55 -20.00
N PHE A 311 -23.87 39.72 -20.30
CA PHE A 311 -24.61 40.97 -20.00
C PHE A 311 -24.55 41.33 -18.50
N LEU A 312 -24.71 40.33 -17.61
CA LEU A 312 -24.63 40.57 -16.17
C LEU A 312 -23.21 40.96 -15.74
N THR A 313 -22.19 40.35 -16.34
CA THR A 313 -20.78 40.68 -16.06
C THR A 313 -20.48 42.14 -16.43
N ASP A 314 -20.93 42.60 -17.59
CA ASP A 314 -20.77 43.99 -18.05
C ASP A 314 -21.49 44.99 -17.15
N LYS A 315 -22.56 44.58 -16.48
CA LYS A 315 -23.35 45.41 -15.57
C LYS A 315 -22.93 45.33 -14.10
N LEU A 316 -21.96 44.48 -13.74
CA LEU A 316 -21.60 44.25 -12.34
C LEU A 316 -21.19 45.51 -11.58
N GLU A 317 -20.41 46.42 -12.20
CA GLU A 317 -19.98 47.67 -11.57
C GLU A 317 -21.18 48.58 -11.28
N ALA A 318 -22.07 48.74 -12.24
CA ALA A 318 -23.27 49.58 -12.08
C ALA A 318 -24.22 49.02 -11.00
N LEU A 319 -24.42 47.68 -10.99
CA LEU A 319 -25.24 46.98 -9.99
C LEU A 319 -24.63 47.06 -8.59
N HIS A 320 -23.30 47.04 -8.49
CA HIS A 320 -22.62 47.19 -7.22
C HIS A 320 -22.75 48.64 -6.69
N ALA A 321 -22.61 49.63 -7.54
CA ALA A 321 -22.80 51.03 -7.16
C ALA A 321 -24.24 51.29 -6.66
N GLU A 322 -25.25 50.81 -7.38
CA GLU A 322 -26.65 50.87 -6.96
C GLU A 322 -26.89 50.16 -5.61
N PHE A 323 -26.28 49.00 -5.38
CA PHE A 323 -26.36 48.29 -4.11
C PHE A 323 -25.76 49.12 -2.96
N GLU A 324 -24.62 49.76 -3.16
CA GLU A 324 -23.97 50.60 -2.15
C GLU A 324 -24.79 51.85 -1.82
N GLU A 325 -25.46 52.48 -2.81
CA GLU A 325 -26.40 53.58 -2.58
C GLU A 325 -27.59 53.13 -1.73
N LEU A 326 -28.25 52.02 -2.10
CA LEU A 326 -29.38 51.46 -1.35
C LEU A 326 -29.01 51.05 0.08
N ARG A 327 -27.71 50.76 0.35
CA ARG A 327 -27.21 50.43 1.68
C ARG A 327 -26.93 51.64 2.54
N ARG A 328 -26.62 52.80 1.91
CA ARG A 328 -26.40 54.08 2.63
C ARG A 328 -27.70 54.73 3.09
N ASP A 329 -28.79 54.43 2.39
CA ASP A 329 -30.12 54.95 2.69
C ASP A 329 -30.92 54.16 3.72
N ARG A 330 -30.30 53.10 4.29
CA ARG A 330 -30.81 52.28 5.39
C ARG A 330 -30.02 52.51 6.67
#